data_2c28004e1887fa776c43704c63c4a8fc
#
_entry.id   2c28004e1887fa776c43704c63c4a8fc
#
_cell.length_a   1.000
_cell.length_b   1.000
_cell.length_c   1.000
_cell.angle_alpha   90.00
_cell.angle_beta   90.00
_cell.angle_gamma   90.00
#
_symmetry.space_group_name_H-M   'P 1'
#
loop_
_entity.id
_entity.type
_entity.pdbx_description
1 polymer ?
#
loop_
_entity_poly.entity_id
_entity_poly.type
_entity_poly.pdbx_seq_one_letter_code
_entity_poly.pdbx_strand_id
1 'polypeptide(L)'
;PTSTQRASRRQRQMCIRDRRRLEYRGYDSAGMALINNERHLQLHKQQGKVCELEKAQRLEPHLGCTGIAHTRWATHGEPSGVNAHPHISGQRIALVHNGIIENHAPLREELVALGYEFSSATDTEVVVHLLHHALEQGKSLLVAMQETVAKLEGAYALAVVDVENPDQVVAARRGSPLVVGVGIGENFLASDQLALRQVTDRFIYLEEGDVVQISPSTLQVYDREGKPVERSRTRISEAVEVVELGEFDHYMLKEIYEQPRALAATFAQAGGAPLLDECFGKSAAAIFDQVRAVQIVACGTSYHAGMVARYWLEELAGIPCQVEVASEFRYRKRITREGTLLVTISQSGETADTLAALRNAAEDEFVASLVVANVDNSSLVRDSDLVFLTRAGVEIGVASTKAFTTQLVGLLMLTVALGRRGSMPLERQQEIISALQNLPVFVQQTLGLNGAIQVLSEKFIPKHHARFIGRGVHYPI
;
A
#
# COMPACT_ATOMS: atom_id res chain seq x y z
N PRO A 1 7.41 6.03 -37.74
CA PRO A 1 6.30 6.04 -36.81
C PRO A 1 5.89 7.48 -36.50
N THR A 2 4.61 7.81 -36.76
CA THR A 2 4.04 9.12 -36.46
C THR A 2 4.08 9.41 -34.95
N SER A 3 3.99 10.69 -34.55
CA SER A 3 3.96 11.09 -33.14
C SER A 3 2.89 10.32 -32.33
N THR A 4 1.75 10.05 -32.93
CA THR A 4 0.62 9.29 -32.39
C THR A 4 0.98 7.80 -32.13
N GLN A 5 1.72 7.17 -33.05
CA GLN A 5 2.20 5.78 -32.84
C GLN A 5 3.25 5.68 -31.74
N ARG A 6 4.06 6.73 -31.53
CA ARG A 6 5.02 6.78 -30.41
C ARG A 6 4.31 6.99 -29.06
N ALA A 7 3.27 7.81 -29.01
CA ALA A 7 2.47 8.04 -27.80
C ALA A 7 1.73 6.75 -27.38
N SER A 8 1.03 6.08 -28.30
CA SER A 8 0.30 4.84 -28.00
C SER A 8 1.23 3.69 -27.57
N ARG A 9 2.44 3.62 -28.14
CA ARG A 9 3.46 2.65 -27.74
C ARG A 9 4.00 2.92 -26.32
N ARG A 10 4.17 4.21 -25.96
CA ARG A 10 4.55 4.64 -24.61
C ARG A 10 3.48 4.29 -23.58
N GLN A 11 2.22 4.61 -23.83
CA GLN A 11 1.10 4.35 -22.92
C GLN A 11 0.99 2.85 -22.61
N ARG A 12 1.00 2.02 -23.66
CA ARG A 12 0.96 0.55 -23.52
C ARG A 12 2.11 -0.01 -22.70
N GLN A 13 3.35 0.42 -22.98
CA GLN A 13 4.53 -0.03 -22.24
C GLN A 13 4.49 0.45 -20.79
N MET A 14 3.90 1.61 -20.54
CA MET A 14 3.76 2.19 -19.22
C MET A 14 2.76 1.37 -18.38
N CYS A 15 1.56 1.09 -18.87
CA CYS A 15 0.57 0.28 -18.15
C CYS A 15 1.14 -1.09 -17.68
N ILE A 16 1.94 -1.74 -18.53
CA ILE A 16 2.56 -3.03 -18.18
C ILE A 16 3.72 -2.85 -17.19
N ARG A 17 4.60 -1.86 -17.40
CA ARG A 17 5.75 -1.61 -16.50
C ARG A 17 5.30 -1.20 -15.11
N ASP A 18 4.28 -0.37 -15.02
CA ASP A 18 3.72 0.09 -13.75
C ASP A 18 3.11 -1.09 -12.99
N ARG A 19 2.41 -2.01 -13.70
CA ARG A 19 1.83 -3.20 -13.08
C ARG A 19 2.88 -4.20 -12.61
N ARG A 20 4.00 -4.37 -13.28
CA ARG A 20 5.12 -5.17 -12.77
C ARG A 20 5.64 -4.66 -11.43
N ARG A 21 5.63 -3.36 -11.21
CA ARG A 21 6.04 -2.74 -9.94
C ARG A 21 5.02 -2.88 -8.83
N LEU A 22 3.74 -3.03 -9.19
CA LEU A 22 2.65 -3.25 -8.26
C LEU A 22 2.28 -4.75 -8.13
N GLU A 23 2.99 -5.65 -8.80
CA GLU A 23 2.71 -7.09 -8.79
C GLU A 23 2.79 -7.68 -7.37
N TYR A 24 3.60 -7.08 -6.48
CA TYR A 24 3.65 -7.45 -5.07
C TYR A 24 2.33 -7.24 -4.31
N ARG A 25 1.43 -6.38 -4.85
CA ARG A 25 0.10 -6.11 -4.28
C ARG A 25 -1.00 -7.01 -4.83
N GLY A 26 -0.76 -7.73 -5.93
CA GLY A 26 -1.73 -8.63 -6.53
C GLY A 26 -1.13 -9.37 -7.71
N TYR A 27 -1.27 -10.69 -7.73
CA TYR A 27 -0.67 -11.56 -8.73
C TYR A 27 -1.56 -12.73 -9.17
N ASP A 28 -2.83 -12.74 -8.76
CA ASP A 28 -3.77 -13.81 -9.15
C ASP A 28 -4.34 -13.61 -10.55
N SER A 29 -4.47 -12.37 -10.94
CA SER A 29 -4.89 -12.00 -12.29
C SER A 29 -4.47 -10.57 -12.63
N ALA A 30 -4.32 -10.29 -13.91
CA ALA A 30 -3.97 -8.95 -14.40
C ALA A 30 -4.80 -8.63 -15.65
N GLY A 31 -5.09 -7.34 -15.84
CA GLY A 31 -5.75 -6.92 -17.06
C GLY A 31 -5.60 -5.43 -17.35
N MET A 32 -5.93 -5.07 -18.57
CA MET A 32 -5.88 -3.70 -19.06
C MET A 32 -7.01 -3.44 -20.06
N ALA A 33 -7.49 -2.21 -20.08
CA ALA A 33 -8.37 -1.70 -21.12
C ALA A 33 -7.75 -0.44 -21.73
N LEU A 34 -7.75 -0.35 -23.05
CA LEU A 34 -7.28 0.80 -23.81
C LEU A 34 -8.41 1.29 -24.71
N ILE A 35 -8.51 2.59 -24.90
CA ILE A 35 -9.37 3.19 -25.94
C ILE A 35 -8.49 3.47 -27.15
N ASN A 36 -8.84 2.88 -28.29
CA ASN A 36 -8.12 3.09 -29.53
C ASN A 36 -8.56 4.40 -30.24
N ASN A 37 -7.90 4.75 -31.34
CA ASN A 37 -8.21 5.95 -32.12
C ASN A 37 -9.61 5.92 -32.77
N GLU A 38 -10.21 4.73 -32.90
CA GLU A 38 -11.55 4.51 -33.44
C GLU A 38 -12.62 4.54 -32.35
N ARG A 39 -12.25 4.90 -31.11
CA ARG A 39 -13.11 4.94 -29.92
C ARG A 39 -13.70 3.58 -29.53
N HIS A 40 -12.93 2.50 -29.74
CA HIS A 40 -13.31 1.18 -29.25
C HIS A 40 -12.48 0.80 -28.02
N LEU A 41 -13.15 0.14 -27.08
CA LEU A 41 -12.46 -0.51 -25.95
C LEU A 41 -11.75 -1.79 -26.43
N GLN A 42 -10.47 -1.87 -26.14
CA GLN A 42 -9.64 -3.04 -26.33
C GLN A 42 -9.25 -3.59 -24.97
N LEU A 43 -9.64 -4.82 -24.69
CA LEU A 43 -9.53 -5.44 -23.36
C LEU A 43 -8.63 -6.69 -23.41
N HIS A 44 -7.64 -6.72 -22.51
CA HIS A 44 -6.90 -7.94 -22.19
C HIS A 44 -7.05 -8.27 -20.71
N LYS A 45 -7.38 -9.52 -20.41
CA LYS A 45 -7.49 -10.05 -19.05
C LYS A 45 -6.82 -11.43 -19.02
N GLN A 46 -5.93 -11.65 -18.06
CA GLN A 46 -5.22 -12.91 -17.89
C GLN A 46 -5.21 -13.33 -16.42
N GLN A 47 -5.40 -14.62 -16.19
CA GLN A 47 -5.13 -15.23 -14.91
C GLN A 47 -3.61 -15.34 -14.72
N GLY A 48 -3.13 -15.10 -13.48
CA GLY A 48 -1.72 -15.16 -13.14
C GLY A 48 -1.02 -13.81 -13.20
N LYS A 49 0.30 -13.84 -13.31
CA LYS A 49 1.18 -12.68 -13.19
C LYS A 49 1.11 -11.75 -14.40
N VAL A 50 1.60 -10.51 -14.22
CA VAL A 50 1.69 -9.50 -15.29
C VAL A 50 2.44 -9.97 -16.53
N CYS A 51 3.38 -10.91 -16.38
CA CYS A 51 4.09 -11.50 -17.53
C CYS A 51 3.15 -12.24 -18.50
N GLU A 52 2.04 -12.83 -18.03
CA GLU A 52 1.06 -13.48 -18.89
C GLU A 52 0.26 -12.44 -19.69
N LEU A 53 -0.12 -11.33 -19.04
CA LEU A 53 -0.73 -10.19 -19.73
C LEU A 53 0.21 -9.60 -20.80
N GLU A 54 1.52 -9.52 -20.51
CA GLU A 54 2.52 -9.05 -21.47
C GLU A 54 2.66 -9.97 -22.67
N LYS A 55 2.64 -11.29 -22.46
CA LYS A 55 2.65 -12.28 -23.55
C LYS A 55 1.42 -12.13 -24.45
N ALA A 56 0.22 -12.04 -23.86
CA ALA A 56 -1.02 -11.82 -24.61
C ALA A 56 -0.96 -10.53 -25.43
N GLN A 57 -0.51 -9.43 -24.83
CA GLN A 57 -0.35 -8.14 -25.48
C GLN A 57 0.69 -8.14 -26.61
N ARG A 58 1.71 -9.02 -26.56
CA ARG A 58 2.68 -9.17 -27.67
C ARG A 58 2.09 -9.91 -28.84
N LEU A 59 1.22 -10.89 -28.58
CA LEU A 59 0.56 -11.68 -29.62
C LEU A 59 -0.54 -10.86 -30.33
N GLU A 60 -1.30 -10.09 -29.57
CA GLU A 60 -2.36 -9.23 -30.05
C GLU A 60 -2.18 -7.81 -29.54
N PRO A 61 -1.40 -6.96 -30.23
CA PRO A 61 -1.07 -5.63 -29.77
C PRO A 61 -2.27 -4.67 -29.81
N HIS A 62 -2.77 -4.24 -28.65
CA HIS A 62 -3.73 -3.17 -28.54
C HIS A 62 -3.04 -1.81 -28.55
N LEU A 63 -3.65 -0.81 -29.20
CA LEU A 63 -3.11 0.55 -29.35
C LEU A 63 -4.14 1.56 -28.87
N GLY A 64 -3.72 2.46 -27.97
CA GLY A 64 -4.57 3.52 -27.47
C GLY A 64 -3.76 4.59 -26.74
N CYS A 65 -4.33 5.77 -26.56
CA CYS A 65 -3.72 6.89 -25.85
C CYS A 65 -4.22 7.00 -24.40
N THR A 66 -5.38 6.45 -24.11
CA THR A 66 -5.99 6.44 -22.78
C THR A 66 -6.28 5.00 -22.38
N GLY A 67 -6.00 4.66 -21.13
CA GLY A 67 -6.26 3.33 -20.65
C GLY A 67 -6.12 3.19 -19.15
N ILE A 68 -6.66 2.09 -18.65
CA ILE A 68 -6.59 1.67 -17.26
C ILE A 68 -6.07 0.24 -17.20
N ALA A 69 -5.39 -0.11 -16.11
CA ALA A 69 -4.89 -1.45 -15.89
C ALA A 69 -4.94 -1.81 -14.42
N HIS A 70 -4.95 -3.10 -14.10
CA HIS A 70 -5.07 -3.60 -12.75
C HIS A 70 -4.32 -4.91 -12.55
N THR A 71 -3.76 -5.10 -11.35
CA THR A 71 -3.29 -6.39 -10.84
C THR A 71 -4.16 -6.73 -9.63
N ARG A 72 -4.77 -7.91 -9.64
CA ARG A 72 -5.78 -8.29 -8.67
C ARG A 72 -5.22 -9.19 -7.58
N TRP A 73 -5.69 -8.94 -6.37
CA TRP A 73 -5.68 -9.89 -5.26
C TRP A 73 -7.13 -10.23 -4.95
N ALA A 74 -7.55 -11.49 -5.14
CA ALA A 74 -8.94 -11.87 -5.03
C ALA A 74 -9.48 -11.66 -3.60
N THR A 75 -10.51 -10.83 -3.50
CA THR A 75 -11.33 -10.64 -2.29
C THR A 75 -12.71 -11.26 -2.48
N HIS A 76 -13.32 -11.09 -3.67
CA HIS A 76 -14.61 -11.64 -4.06
C HIS A 76 -14.48 -12.37 -5.41
N GLY A 77 -14.96 -13.60 -5.47
CA GLY A 77 -14.84 -14.46 -6.66
C GLY A 77 -13.45 -15.06 -6.84
N GLU A 78 -13.39 -16.28 -7.35
CA GLU A 78 -12.14 -17.02 -7.58
C GLU A 78 -11.22 -16.32 -8.62
N PRO A 79 -9.91 -16.57 -8.58
CA PRO A 79 -9.00 -16.10 -9.61
C PRO A 79 -9.34 -16.68 -10.98
N SER A 80 -9.84 -15.84 -11.88
CA SER A 80 -10.21 -16.21 -13.25
C SER A 80 -10.12 -15.01 -14.19
N GLY A 81 -10.07 -15.24 -15.49
CA GLY A 81 -10.10 -14.17 -16.48
C GLY A 81 -11.40 -13.35 -16.44
N VAL A 82 -12.54 -13.95 -16.07
CA VAL A 82 -13.83 -13.26 -15.95
C VAL A 82 -13.81 -12.29 -14.77
N ASN A 83 -13.30 -12.74 -13.62
CA ASN A 83 -13.22 -11.94 -12.40
C ASN A 83 -12.03 -10.96 -12.39
N ALA A 84 -11.11 -11.06 -13.34
CA ALA A 84 -10.03 -10.08 -13.48
C ALA A 84 -10.56 -8.70 -13.88
N HIS A 85 -9.93 -7.64 -13.38
CA HIS A 85 -10.20 -6.27 -13.83
C HIS A 85 -9.45 -5.96 -15.15
N PRO A 86 -9.91 -4.98 -15.93
CA PRO A 86 -11.09 -4.11 -15.76
C PRO A 86 -12.43 -4.83 -16.03
N HIS A 87 -13.51 -4.37 -15.36
CA HIS A 87 -14.88 -4.71 -15.72
C HIS A 87 -15.43 -3.71 -16.73
N ILE A 88 -16.32 -4.18 -17.62
CA ILE A 88 -16.90 -3.37 -18.68
C ILE A 88 -18.42 -3.37 -18.62
N SER A 89 -19.07 -2.30 -19.10
CA SER A 89 -20.50 -2.24 -19.30
C SER A 89 -20.83 -1.59 -20.64
N GLY A 90 -21.77 -2.22 -21.39
CA GLY A 90 -22.26 -1.72 -22.68
C GLY A 90 -21.18 -1.56 -23.76
N GLN A 91 -20.02 -2.19 -23.66
CA GLN A 91 -18.84 -1.96 -24.49
C GLN A 91 -18.41 -0.47 -24.55
N ARG A 92 -18.97 0.34 -23.68
CA ARG A 92 -18.78 1.79 -23.63
C ARG A 92 -17.75 2.18 -22.58
N ILE A 93 -17.87 1.66 -21.36
CA ILE A 93 -16.99 2.03 -20.26
C ILE A 93 -16.24 0.83 -19.70
N ALA A 94 -15.04 1.09 -19.20
CA ALA A 94 -14.23 0.15 -18.45
C ALA A 94 -13.82 0.75 -17.12
N LEU A 95 -13.81 -0.08 -16.05
CA LEU A 95 -13.53 0.33 -14.67
C LEU A 95 -12.54 -0.62 -14.02
N VAL A 96 -11.63 -0.05 -13.23
CA VAL A 96 -10.79 -0.78 -12.26
C VAL A 96 -11.09 -0.31 -10.85
N HIS A 97 -10.93 -1.20 -9.88
CA HIS A 97 -11.25 -0.98 -8.48
C HIS A 97 -10.22 -1.65 -7.56
N ASN A 98 -9.74 -0.91 -6.57
CA ASN A 98 -9.03 -1.42 -5.40
C ASN A 98 -9.89 -1.19 -4.16
N GLY A 99 -10.20 -2.24 -3.42
CA GLY A 99 -11.00 -2.16 -2.21
C GLY A 99 -12.12 -3.17 -2.16
N ILE A 100 -13.17 -2.87 -1.40
CA ILE A 100 -14.37 -3.69 -1.22
C ILE A 100 -15.60 -2.80 -1.19
N ILE A 101 -16.61 -3.15 -1.99
CA ILE A 101 -17.93 -2.53 -1.97
C ILE A 101 -18.83 -3.38 -1.09
N GLU A 102 -19.07 -2.92 0.13
CA GLU A 102 -19.78 -3.71 1.16
C GLU A 102 -21.27 -3.90 0.82
N ASN A 103 -21.90 -2.89 0.22
CA ASN A 103 -23.32 -2.94 -0.16
C ASN A 103 -23.54 -3.41 -1.62
N HIS A 104 -22.61 -4.19 -2.19
CA HIS A 104 -22.73 -4.65 -3.58
C HIS A 104 -23.96 -5.53 -3.84
N ALA A 105 -24.41 -6.33 -2.86
CA ALA A 105 -25.52 -7.27 -3.04
C ALA A 105 -26.86 -6.57 -3.34
N PRO A 106 -27.37 -5.62 -2.52
CA PRO A 106 -28.58 -4.89 -2.85
C PRO A 106 -28.47 -4.07 -4.15
N LEU A 107 -27.31 -3.45 -4.43
CA LEU A 107 -27.09 -2.72 -5.67
C LEU A 107 -27.16 -3.65 -6.89
N ARG A 108 -26.68 -4.88 -6.77
CA ARG A 108 -26.76 -5.91 -7.81
C ARG A 108 -28.22 -6.28 -8.11
N GLU A 109 -29.04 -6.46 -7.08
CA GLU A 109 -30.46 -6.75 -7.24
C GLU A 109 -31.20 -5.64 -7.97
N GLU A 110 -30.94 -4.38 -7.63
CA GLU A 110 -31.49 -3.22 -8.33
C GLU A 110 -31.11 -3.21 -9.81
N LEU A 111 -29.84 -3.44 -10.13
CA LEU A 111 -29.34 -3.43 -11.50
C LEU A 111 -29.88 -4.61 -12.33
N VAL A 112 -30.04 -5.79 -11.75
CA VAL A 112 -30.69 -6.93 -12.41
C VAL A 112 -32.15 -6.59 -12.74
N ALA A 113 -32.88 -5.91 -11.85
CA ALA A 113 -34.23 -5.46 -12.11
C ALA A 113 -34.31 -4.40 -13.24
N LEU A 114 -33.21 -3.66 -13.47
CA LEU A 114 -33.05 -2.73 -14.60
C LEU A 114 -32.58 -3.40 -15.89
N GLY A 115 -32.37 -4.74 -15.89
CA GLY A 115 -32.00 -5.52 -17.07
C GLY A 115 -30.48 -5.66 -17.29
N TYR A 116 -29.64 -5.33 -16.31
CA TYR A 116 -28.20 -5.57 -16.39
C TYR A 116 -27.86 -7.04 -16.13
N GLU A 117 -27.04 -7.61 -16.98
CA GLU A 117 -26.50 -8.98 -16.83
C GLU A 117 -25.10 -8.92 -16.20
N PHE A 118 -24.88 -9.76 -15.22
CA PHE A 118 -23.61 -9.86 -14.52
C PHE A 118 -22.80 -11.06 -14.99
N SER A 119 -21.57 -10.84 -15.41
CA SER A 119 -20.68 -11.86 -15.90
C SER A 119 -19.71 -12.37 -14.82
N SER A 120 -19.43 -11.58 -13.81
CA SER A 120 -18.47 -11.89 -12.77
C SER A 120 -19.11 -12.08 -11.39
N ALA A 121 -18.34 -12.69 -10.48
CA ALA A 121 -18.70 -12.81 -9.07
C ALA A 121 -18.10 -11.69 -8.21
N THR A 122 -17.57 -10.61 -8.81
CA THR A 122 -16.94 -9.51 -8.10
C THR A 122 -17.96 -8.48 -7.63
N ASP A 123 -17.63 -7.81 -6.54
CA ASP A 123 -18.34 -6.63 -6.05
C ASP A 123 -18.18 -5.41 -7.00
N THR A 124 -17.12 -5.39 -7.78
CA THR A 124 -16.76 -4.29 -8.67
C THR A 124 -17.71 -4.12 -9.85
N GLU A 125 -18.30 -5.21 -10.36
CA GLU A 125 -19.15 -5.15 -11.56
C GLU A 125 -20.41 -4.31 -11.33
N VAL A 126 -20.89 -4.21 -10.08
CA VAL A 126 -22.00 -3.31 -9.71
C VAL A 126 -21.66 -1.85 -10.04
N VAL A 127 -20.41 -1.45 -9.76
CA VAL A 127 -19.99 -0.05 -9.94
C VAL A 127 -19.99 0.35 -11.41
N VAL A 128 -19.46 -0.52 -12.30
CA VAL A 128 -19.43 -0.19 -13.74
C VAL A 128 -20.84 -0.14 -14.34
N HIS A 129 -21.78 -0.97 -13.85
CA HIS A 129 -23.17 -0.92 -14.29
C HIS A 129 -23.92 0.31 -13.75
N LEU A 130 -23.69 0.75 -12.52
CA LEU A 130 -24.23 1.99 -11.97
C LEU A 130 -23.79 3.21 -12.81
N LEU A 131 -22.49 3.28 -13.12
CA LEU A 131 -21.94 4.33 -13.97
C LEU A 131 -22.58 4.32 -15.36
N HIS A 132 -22.67 3.15 -15.99
CA HIS A 132 -23.29 3.00 -17.30
C HIS A 132 -24.76 3.45 -17.27
N HIS A 133 -25.51 3.05 -16.26
CA HIS A 133 -26.90 3.46 -16.11
C HIS A 133 -27.06 4.99 -16.02
N ALA A 134 -26.17 5.66 -15.27
CA ALA A 134 -26.18 7.13 -15.18
C ALA A 134 -25.83 7.80 -16.52
N LEU A 135 -24.89 7.21 -17.27
CA LEU A 135 -24.53 7.72 -18.62
C LEU A 135 -25.66 7.55 -19.63
N GLU A 136 -26.42 6.44 -19.57
CA GLU A 136 -27.63 6.25 -20.41
C GLU A 136 -28.74 7.26 -20.09
N GLN A 137 -28.75 7.83 -18.89
CA GLN A 137 -29.61 8.94 -18.51
C GLN A 137 -29.12 10.32 -19.01
N GLY A 138 -28.05 10.34 -19.82
CA GLY A 138 -27.49 11.57 -20.40
C GLY A 138 -26.57 12.38 -19.48
N LYS A 139 -26.13 11.80 -18.35
CA LYS A 139 -25.18 12.46 -17.43
C LYS A 139 -23.76 12.40 -17.96
N SER A 140 -22.93 13.37 -17.60
CA SER A 140 -21.48 13.30 -17.89
C SER A 140 -20.80 12.24 -17.01
N LEU A 141 -19.64 11.73 -17.44
CA LEU A 141 -18.88 10.72 -16.68
C LEU A 141 -18.52 11.20 -15.27
N LEU A 142 -18.21 12.50 -15.10
CA LEU A 142 -17.95 13.10 -13.79
C LEU A 142 -19.19 13.04 -12.88
N VAL A 143 -20.35 13.47 -13.38
CA VAL A 143 -21.60 13.45 -12.62
C VAL A 143 -22.01 12.00 -12.29
N ALA A 144 -21.86 11.10 -13.26
CA ALA A 144 -22.12 9.67 -13.05
C ALA A 144 -21.24 9.09 -11.94
N MET A 145 -19.95 9.46 -11.89
CA MET A 145 -19.05 9.05 -10.83
C MET A 145 -19.48 9.60 -9.47
N GLN A 146 -19.77 10.90 -9.38
CA GLN A 146 -20.22 11.56 -8.14
C GLN A 146 -21.49 10.92 -7.57
N GLU A 147 -22.48 10.65 -8.42
CA GLU A 147 -23.72 9.98 -7.99
C GLU A 147 -23.51 8.51 -7.61
N THR A 148 -22.61 7.83 -8.32
CA THR A 148 -22.29 6.43 -8.01
C THR A 148 -21.61 6.33 -6.65
N VAL A 149 -20.56 7.12 -6.39
CA VAL A 149 -19.83 7.05 -5.12
C VAL A 149 -20.68 7.46 -3.91
N ALA A 150 -21.71 8.29 -4.12
CA ALA A 150 -22.68 8.61 -3.07
C ALA A 150 -23.55 7.43 -2.62
N LYS A 151 -23.69 6.39 -3.48
CA LYS A 151 -24.44 5.16 -3.19
C LYS A 151 -23.57 4.05 -2.62
N LEU A 152 -22.25 4.12 -2.79
CA LEU A 152 -21.33 3.06 -2.39
C LEU A 152 -21.01 3.12 -0.90
N GLU A 153 -20.99 1.95 -0.26
CA GLU A 153 -20.48 1.73 1.09
C GLU A 153 -19.21 0.88 1.02
N GLY A 154 -18.24 1.17 1.90
CA GLY A 154 -16.97 0.47 1.95
C GLY A 154 -15.77 1.33 1.54
N ALA A 155 -14.65 0.67 1.26
CA ALA A 155 -13.40 1.32 0.87
C ALA A 155 -13.11 1.06 -0.61
N TYR A 156 -12.79 2.11 -1.37
CA TYR A 156 -12.53 2.00 -2.80
C TYR A 156 -11.54 3.04 -3.32
N ALA A 157 -10.81 2.65 -4.36
CA ALA A 157 -10.17 3.53 -5.33
C ALA A 157 -10.60 3.06 -6.72
N LEU A 158 -11.31 3.91 -7.43
CA LEU A 158 -11.95 3.64 -8.71
C LEU A 158 -11.27 4.44 -9.81
N ALA A 159 -11.10 3.86 -11.00
CA ALA A 159 -10.76 4.62 -12.20
C ALA A 159 -11.54 4.08 -13.39
N VAL A 160 -12.16 4.98 -14.18
CA VAL A 160 -13.04 4.66 -15.29
C VAL A 160 -12.64 5.44 -16.53
N VAL A 161 -12.78 4.78 -17.69
CA VAL A 161 -12.65 5.35 -19.02
C VAL A 161 -13.94 5.15 -19.82
N ASP A 162 -14.28 6.12 -20.70
CA ASP A 162 -15.49 6.13 -21.53
C ASP A 162 -15.10 6.37 -22.99
N VAL A 163 -15.55 5.52 -23.91
CA VAL A 163 -15.26 5.64 -25.35
C VAL A 163 -15.84 6.92 -25.97
N GLU A 164 -16.90 7.48 -25.39
CA GLU A 164 -17.47 8.75 -25.82
C GLU A 164 -16.56 9.93 -25.45
N ASN A 165 -15.74 9.79 -24.41
CA ASN A 165 -14.79 10.79 -23.92
C ASN A 165 -13.39 10.20 -23.84
N PRO A 166 -12.75 9.80 -24.97
CA PRO A 166 -11.57 8.94 -24.99
C PRO A 166 -10.31 9.56 -24.40
N ASP A 167 -10.28 10.88 -24.22
CA ASP A 167 -9.13 11.60 -23.65
C ASP A 167 -9.25 11.82 -22.13
N GLN A 168 -10.31 11.30 -21.50
CA GLN A 168 -10.57 11.53 -20.09
C GLN A 168 -10.50 10.24 -19.28
N VAL A 169 -10.00 10.37 -18.06
CA VAL A 169 -10.15 9.38 -17.00
C VAL A 169 -10.79 10.08 -15.80
N VAL A 170 -11.84 9.48 -15.26
CA VAL A 170 -12.44 9.92 -14.01
C VAL A 170 -12.14 8.88 -12.93
N ALA A 171 -11.72 9.36 -11.77
CA ALA A 171 -11.37 8.48 -10.68
C ALA A 171 -11.91 9.01 -9.36
N ALA A 172 -12.11 8.12 -8.39
CA ALA A 172 -12.61 8.46 -7.06
C ALA A 172 -11.91 7.61 -6.00
N ARG A 173 -11.78 8.16 -4.79
CA ARG A 173 -11.23 7.39 -3.67
C ARG A 173 -12.02 7.57 -2.38
N ARG A 174 -12.11 6.48 -1.61
CA ARG A 174 -12.54 6.45 -0.22
C ARG A 174 -11.89 5.25 0.47
N GLY A 175 -11.11 5.47 1.51
CA GLY A 175 -10.41 4.42 2.25
C GLY A 175 -9.17 3.86 1.51
N SER A 176 -9.28 3.49 0.23
CA SER A 176 -8.15 2.98 -0.56
C SER A 176 -7.28 4.10 -1.13
N PRO A 177 -5.94 3.92 -1.22
CA PRO A 177 -5.04 4.96 -1.70
C PRO A 177 -5.18 5.19 -3.21
N LEU A 178 -5.12 6.47 -3.63
CA LEU A 178 -5.06 6.90 -5.01
C LEU A 178 -4.25 8.19 -5.13
N VAL A 179 -3.29 8.21 -6.04
CA VAL A 179 -2.41 9.35 -6.30
C VAL A 179 -2.46 9.74 -7.76
N VAL A 180 -2.41 11.04 -8.02
CA VAL A 180 -2.28 11.60 -9.37
C VAL A 180 -0.83 11.97 -9.61
N GLY A 181 -0.24 11.49 -10.71
CA GLY A 181 1.05 11.93 -11.22
C GLY A 181 0.86 13.01 -12.28
N VAL A 182 1.50 14.16 -12.11
CA VAL A 182 1.41 15.30 -13.04
C VAL A 182 2.60 15.26 -13.98
N GLY A 183 2.34 15.00 -15.27
CA GLY A 183 3.34 14.97 -16.32
C GLY A 183 3.37 16.24 -17.18
N ILE A 184 4.03 16.17 -18.34
CA ILE A 184 4.07 17.22 -19.34
C ILE A 184 3.27 16.75 -20.56
N GLY A 185 2.06 17.30 -20.75
CA GLY A 185 1.14 16.85 -21.79
C GLY A 185 0.55 15.46 -21.54
N GLU A 186 0.62 14.97 -20.32
CA GLU A 186 0.05 13.69 -19.88
C GLU A 186 -0.14 13.71 -18.36
N ASN A 187 -1.17 13.03 -17.86
CA ASN A 187 -1.44 12.85 -16.44
C ASN A 187 -1.70 11.37 -16.15
N PHE A 188 -1.43 10.96 -14.92
CA PHE A 188 -1.40 9.57 -14.51
C PHE A 188 -2.17 9.34 -13.21
N LEU A 189 -2.67 8.12 -13.02
CA LEU A 189 -3.28 7.65 -11.79
C LEU A 189 -2.63 6.34 -11.36
N ALA A 190 -2.37 6.20 -10.07
CA ALA A 190 -1.93 4.93 -9.49
C ALA A 190 -2.38 4.82 -8.02
N SER A 191 -2.46 3.59 -7.54
CA SER A 191 -2.67 3.31 -6.11
C SER A 191 -1.41 3.58 -5.27
N ASP A 192 -0.23 3.72 -5.91
CA ASP A 192 1.05 3.98 -5.27
C ASP A 192 1.94 4.83 -6.18
N GLN A 193 2.57 5.84 -5.60
CA GLN A 193 3.51 6.73 -6.29
C GLN A 193 4.69 5.99 -6.94
N LEU A 194 5.12 4.86 -6.36
CA LEU A 194 6.24 4.06 -6.89
C LEU A 194 6.00 3.59 -8.33
N ALA A 195 4.75 3.35 -8.72
CA ALA A 195 4.40 3.01 -10.08
C ALA A 195 4.73 4.14 -11.08
N LEU A 196 4.60 5.40 -10.65
CA LEU A 196 4.69 6.58 -11.53
C LEU A 196 6.02 7.32 -11.45
N ARG A 197 6.90 6.99 -10.51
CA ARG A 197 8.17 7.73 -10.30
C ARG A 197 9.13 7.76 -11.49
N GLN A 198 8.98 6.88 -12.48
CA GLN A 198 9.78 6.91 -13.71
C GLN A 198 9.28 7.94 -14.73
N VAL A 199 8.04 8.36 -14.60
CA VAL A 199 7.36 9.25 -15.57
C VAL A 199 7.14 10.64 -15.01
N THR A 200 7.07 10.79 -13.69
CA THR A 200 6.93 12.09 -13.03
C THR A 200 7.54 12.10 -11.62
N ASP A 201 7.98 13.28 -11.18
CA ASP A 201 8.39 13.59 -9.82
C ASP A 201 7.33 14.44 -9.06
N ARG A 202 6.19 14.76 -9.71
CA ARG A 202 5.13 15.65 -9.19
C ARG A 202 3.87 14.86 -8.94
N PHE A 203 3.40 14.89 -7.69
CA PHE A 203 2.26 14.11 -7.24
C PHE A 203 1.22 14.98 -6.55
N ILE A 204 -0.05 14.59 -6.68
CA ILE A 204 -1.17 15.09 -5.90
C ILE A 204 -1.78 13.87 -5.19
N TYR A 205 -1.79 13.92 -3.86
CA TYR A 205 -2.47 12.91 -3.05
C TYR A 205 -3.92 13.33 -2.87
N LEU A 206 -4.82 12.46 -3.28
CA LEU A 206 -6.26 12.71 -3.12
C LEU A 206 -6.68 12.49 -1.67
N GLU A 207 -7.61 13.28 -1.18
CA GLU A 207 -8.21 13.14 0.14
C GLU A 207 -9.46 12.24 0.11
N GLU A 208 -10.01 11.95 1.30
CA GLU A 208 -11.19 11.10 1.44
C GLU A 208 -12.43 11.69 0.78
N GLY A 209 -13.00 10.93 -0.15
CA GLY A 209 -14.17 11.35 -0.92
C GLY A 209 -13.87 12.19 -2.16
N ASP A 210 -12.59 12.43 -2.46
CA ASP A 210 -12.21 13.15 -3.68
C ASP A 210 -12.60 12.37 -4.94
N VAL A 211 -13.12 13.12 -5.92
CA VAL A 211 -13.29 12.70 -7.31
C VAL A 211 -12.36 13.54 -8.18
N VAL A 212 -11.61 12.91 -9.07
CA VAL A 212 -10.69 13.60 -9.97
C VAL A 212 -11.01 13.28 -11.42
N GLN A 213 -10.97 14.31 -12.24
CA GLN A 213 -11.05 14.22 -13.69
C GLN A 213 -9.71 14.65 -14.27
N ILE A 214 -9.09 13.78 -15.04
CA ILE A 214 -7.82 14.06 -15.72
C ILE A 214 -7.95 13.86 -17.22
N SER A 215 -7.21 14.68 -17.95
CA SER A 215 -6.96 14.55 -19.40
C SER A 215 -5.48 14.82 -19.67
N PRO A 216 -4.97 14.71 -20.89
CA PRO A 216 -3.56 15.06 -21.17
C PRO A 216 -3.17 16.49 -20.76
N SER A 217 -4.11 17.43 -20.78
CA SER A 217 -3.85 18.86 -20.52
C SER A 217 -4.56 19.43 -19.30
N THR A 218 -5.53 18.72 -18.74
CA THR A 218 -6.36 19.19 -17.62
C THR A 218 -6.34 18.23 -16.45
N LEU A 219 -6.43 18.79 -15.27
CA LEU A 219 -6.56 18.06 -14.02
C LEU A 219 -7.44 18.89 -13.10
N GLN A 220 -8.57 18.32 -12.67
CA GLN A 220 -9.47 18.97 -11.72
C GLN A 220 -9.89 17.96 -10.65
N VAL A 221 -9.72 18.36 -9.40
CA VAL A 221 -10.18 17.61 -8.23
C VAL A 221 -11.47 18.22 -7.71
N TYR A 222 -12.38 17.38 -7.26
CA TYR A 222 -13.63 17.74 -6.62
C TYR A 222 -13.67 17.09 -5.25
N ASP A 223 -14.09 17.81 -4.23
CA ASP A 223 -14.26 17.29 -2.88
C ASP A 223 -15.50 16.39 -2.75
N ARG A 224 -15.75 15.93 -1.55
CA ARG A 224 -16.89 15.07 -1.19
C ARG A 224 -18.26 15.73 -1.50
N GLU A 225 -18.33 17.06 -1.46
CA GLU A 225 -19.53 17.82 -1.81
C GLU A 225 -19.64 18.10 -3.32
N GLY A 226 -18.70 17.63 -4.12
CA GLY A 226 -18.65 17.86 -5.56
C GLY A 226 -18.14 19.23 -5.96
N LYS A 227 -17.55 20.00 -5.05
CA LYS A 227 -16.99 21.32 -5.33
C LYS A 227 -15.56 21.19 -5.88
N PRO A 228 -15.16 21.98 -6.87
CA PRO A 228 -13.79 21.99 -7.36
C PRO A 228 -12.85 22.50 -6.26
N VAL A 229 -11.77 21.77 -6.02
CA VAL A 229 -10.77 22.09 -5.01
C VAL A 229 -9.36 21.95 -5.58
N GLU A 230 -8.43 22.70 -5.00
CA GLU A 230 -7.00 22.51 -5.25
C GLU A 230 -6.38 21.65 -4.14
N ARG A 231 -5.61 20.63 -4.55
CA ARG A 231 -4.81 19.80 -3.64
C ARG A 231 -3.34 20.13 -3.80
N SER A 232 -2.59 20.05 -2.72
CA SER A 232 -1.16 20.37 -2.71
C SER A 232 -0.39 19.44 -3.66
N ARG A 233 0.55 20.04 -4.42
CA ARG A 233 1.47 19.30 -5.28
C ARG A 233 2.75 19.01 -4.52
N THR A 234 3.05 17.74 -4.33
CA THR A 234 4.28 17.29 -3.69
C THR A 234 5.30 16.90 -4.74
N ARG A 235 6.53 17.39 -4.61
CA ARG A 235 7.64 16.98 -5.45
C ARG A 235 8.55 16.02 -4.69
N ILE A 236 8.79 14.85 -5.27
CA ILE A 236 9.68 13.84 -4.69
C ILE A 236 11.00 13.85 -5.43
N SER A 237 12.06 14.35 -4.77
CA SER A 237 13.39 14.55 -5.35
C SER A 237 14.33 13.34 -5.23
N GLU A 238 13.98 12.32 -4.44
CA GLU A 238 14.84 11.15 -4.26
C GLU A 238 14.95 10.32 -5.55
N ALA A 239 16.17 9.87 -5.84
CA ALA A 239 16.44 9.02 -7.00
C ALA A 239 15.62 7.72 -6.91
N VAL A 240 15.04 7.29 -8.03
CA VAL A 240 14.37 6.00 -8.12
C VAL A 240 15.42 4.91 -8.01
N GLU A 241 15.46 4.18 -6.91
CA GLU A 241 16.18 2.90 -6.87
C GLU A 241 15.49 1.97 -7.88
N VAL A 242 16.20 1.69 -8.98
CA VAL A 242 15.75 0.65 -9.92
C VAL A 242 16.00 -0.68 -9.23
N VAL A 243 14.95 -1.31 -8.77
CA VAL A 243 15.06 -2.63 -8.13
C VAL A 243 15.16 -3.67 -9.22
N GLU A 244 16.39 -4.00 -9.61
CA GLU A 244 16.67 -5.14 -10.47
C GLU A 244 16.84 -6.40 -9.63
N LEU A 245 16.42 -7.54 -10.16
CA LEU A 245 16.57 -8.84 -9.47
C LEU A 245 18.06 -9.21 -9.28
N GLY A 246 18.92 -8.76 -10.20
CA GLY A 246 20.35 -9.04 -10.17
C GLY A 246 20.64 -10.53 -10.39
N GLU A 247 21.55 -11.07 -9.59
CA GLU A 247 21.97 -12.47 -9.62
C GLU A 247 21.02 -13.45 -8.84
N PHE A 248 19.95 -12.91 -8.23
CA PHE A 248 19.04 -13.71 -7.42
C PHE A 248 17.88 -14.28 -8.23
N ASP A 249 17.47 -15.50 -7.93
CA ASP A 249 16.33 -16.16 -8.58
C ASP A 249 14.98 -15.53 -8.18
N HIS A 250 14.89 -14.97 -6.95
CA HIS A 250 13.66 -14.42 -6.38
C HIS A 250 13.92 -13.13 -5.60
N TYR A 251 12.99 -12.18 -5.64
CA TYR A 251 13.07 -10.95 -4.85
C TYR A 251 13.20 -11.22 -3.36
N MET A 252 12.45 -12.17 -2.80
CA MET A 252 12.55 -12.53 -1.39
C MET A 252 13.98 -12.95 -1.00
N LEU A 253 14.66 -13.76 -1.83
CA LEU A 253 16.04 -14.14 -1.57
C LEU A 253 16.98 -12.93 -1.58
N LYS A 254 16.85 -12.06 -2.59
CA LYS A 254 17.58 -10.79 -2.65
C LYS A 254 17.37 -9.95 -1.39
N GLU A 255 16.13 -9.78 -0.96
CA GLU A 255 15.75 -8.99 0.20
C GLU A 255 16.27 -9.57 1.52
N ILE A 256 16.38 -10.91 1.61
CA ILE A 256 17.06 -11.58 2.72
C ILE A 256 18.53 -11.17 2.78
N TYR A 257 19.24 -11.12 1.64
CA TYR A 257 20.63 -10.71 1.57
C TYR A 257 20.84 -9.19 1.72
N GLU A 258 19.82 -8.38 1.49
CA GLU A 258 19.85 -6.92 1.71
C GLU A 258 19.71 -6.52 3.18
N GLN A 259 19.31 -7.43 4.08
CA GLN A 259 19.07 -7.12 5.49
C GLN A 259 20.23 -6.41 6.20
N PRO A 260 21.51 -6.83 6.06
CA PRO A 260 22.61 -6.13 6.73
C PRO A 260 22.68 -4.64 6.36
N ARG A 261 22.53 -4.31 5.06
CA ARG A 261 22.52 -2.93 4.58
C ARG A 261 21.28 -2.17 5.09
N ALA A 262 20.11 -2.80 5.05
CA ALA A 262 18.86 -2.20 5.51
C ALA A 262 18.90 -1.89 7.01
N LEU A 263 19.40 -2.81 7.83
CA LEU A 263 19.56 -2.63 9.28
C LEU A 263 20.53 -1.49 9.61
N ALA A 264 21.66 -1.42 8.91
CA ALA A 264 22.61 -0.31 9.05
C ALA A 264 21.97 1.04 8.70
N ALA A 265 21.21 1.12 7.59
CA ALA A 265 20.52 2.33 7.17
C ALA A 265 19.42 2.75 8.16
N THR A 266 18.68 1.78 8.73
CA THR A 266 17.67 2.03 9.76
C THR A 266 18.31 2.61 11.01
N PHE A 267 19.38 1.99 11.50
CA PHE A 267 20.06 2.44 12.72
C PHE A 267 20.77 3.80 12.53
N ALA A 268 21.26 4.11 11.33
CA ALA A 268 21.94 5.38 11.05
C ALA A 268 21.08 6.62 11.37
N GLN A 269 19.75 6.48 11.38
CA GLN A 269 18.83 7.55 11.76
C GLN A 269 18.86 7.90 13.24
N ALA A 270 19.40 7.00 14.08
CA ALA A 270 19.56 7.23 15.53
C ALA A 270 20.42 8.45 15.85
N GLY A 271 21.15 9.00 14.90
CA GLY A 271 22.05 10.12 15.10
C GLY A 271 23.34 9.77 15.86
N GLY A 272 23.54 8.48 16.17
CA GLY A 272 24.68 7.95 16.92
C GLY A 272 24.34 7.50 18.35
N ALA A 273 25.33 7.54 19.23
CA ALA A 273 25.15 7.29 20.66
C ALA A 273 25.42 8.61 21.43
N PRO A 274 24.50 9.14 22.23
CA PRO A 274 23.20 8.55 22.58
C PRO A 274 22.16 8.65 21.43
N LEU A 275 21.15 7.76 21.49
CA LEU A 275 19.99 7.80 20.62
C LEU A 275 19.25 9.14 20.76
N LEU A 276 19.01 9.83 19.64
CA LEU A 276 18.27 11.09 19.61
C LEU A 276 16.76 10.83 19.44
N ASP A 277 15.91 11.47 20.25
CA ASP A 277 14.47 11.37 20.13
C ASP A 277 13.95 11.92 18.80
N GLU A 278 14.65 12.88 18.22
CA GLU A 278 14.32 13.54 16.97
C GLU A 278 14.24 12.56 15.78
N CYS A 279 14.84 11.34 15.89
CA CYS A 279 14.66 10.30 14.88
C CYS A 279 13.20 9.81 14.75
N PHE A 280 12.36 10.09 15.75
CA PHE A 280 10.92 9.84 15.74
C PHE A 280 10.09 11.09 15.37
N GLY A 281 10.73 12.24 15.21
CA GLY A 281 10.10 13.52 14.92
C GLY A 281 10.51 14.62 15.91
N LYS A 282 10.38 15.87 15.49
CA LYS A 282 10.86 17.03 16.26
C LYS A 282 10.19 17.19 17.63
N SER A 283 8.93 16.77 17.77
CA SER A 283 8.14 16.84 19.01
C SER A 283 8.29 15.58 19.90
N ALA A 284 9.06 14.58 19.45
CA ALA A 284 9.11 13.28 20.11
C ALA A 284 9.53 13.36 21.59
N ALA A 285 10.53 14.18 21.93
CA ALA A 285 10.99 14.32 23.30
C ALA A 285 9.86 14.74 24.25
N ALA A 286 9.12 15.79 23.90
CA ALA A 286 8.02 16.34 24.72
C ALA A 286 6.82 15.37 24.82
N ILE A 287 6.56 14.61 23.77
CA ILE A 287 5.50 13.59 23.75
C ILE A 287 5.90 12.39 24.60
N PHE A 288 7.13 11.88 24.44
CA PHE A 288 7.62 10.72 25.18
C PHE A 288 7.68 10.94 26.69
N ASP A 289 7.86 12.18 27.16
CA ASP A 289 7.80 12.52 28.58
C ASP A 289 6.42 12.27 29.21
N GLN A 290 5.36 12.27 28.39
CA GLN A 290 3.97 12.05 28.80
C GLN A 290 3.53 10.57 28.69
N VAL A 291 4.30 9.74 28.00
CA VAL A 291 3.93 8.34 27.75
C VAL A 291 3.96 7.51 29.03
N ARG A 292 2.86 6.80 29.29
CA ARG A 292 2.69 5.87 30.44
C ARG A 292 2.30 4.47 30.01
N ALA A 293 1.84 4.31 28.76
CA ALA A 293 1.48 3.04 28.15
C ALA A 293 1.67 3.13 26.64
N VAL A 294 1.73 1.99 25.97
CA VAL A 294 1.82 1.90 24.50
C VAL A 294 0.72 0.99 23.98
N GLN A 295 -0.01 1.44 22.95
CA GLN A 295 -0.92 0.63 22.15
C GLN A 295 -0.32 0.46 20.76
N ILE A 296 0.02 -0.78 20.37
CA ILE A 296 0.52 -1.09 19.03
C ILE A 296 -0.62 -1.66 18.20
N VAL A 297 -0.76 -1.17 16.97
CA VAL A 297 -1.80 -1.61 16.03
C VAL A 297 -1.19 -1.88 14.67
N ALA A 298 -1.33 -3.11 14.18
CA ALA A 298 -0.74 -3.53 12.90
C ALA A 298 -1.44 -4.78 12.33
N CYS A 299 -1.04 -5.19 11.12
CA CYS A 299 -1.46 -6.45 10.48
C CYS A 299 -0.24 -7.28 10.07
N GLY A 300 -0.44 -8.60 9.91
CA GLY A 300 0.57 -9.53 9.36
C GLY A 300 1.88 -9.53 10.15
N THR A 301 3.01 -9.54 9.42
CA THR A 301 4.36 -9.54 10.04
C THR A 301 4.63 -8.30 10.89
N SER A 302 4.06 -7.15 10.54
CA SER A 302 4.14 -5.93 11.36
C SER A 302 3.46 -6.10 12.73
N TYR A 303 2.33 -6.83 12.80
CA TYR A 303 1.71 -7.20 14.06
C TYR A 303 2.64 -8.09 14.89
N HIS A 304 3.31 -9.06 14.28
CA HIS A 304 4.29 -9.92 14.95
C HIS A 304 5.51 -9.12 15.46
N ALA A 305 5.98 -8.12 14.70
CA ALA A 305 7.01 -7.19 15.19
C ALA A 305 6.54 -6.42 16.43
N GLY A 306 5.29 -5.98 16.45
CA GLY A 306 4.66 -5.35 17.61
C GLY A 306 4.60 -6.29 18.82
N MET A 307 4.27 -7.57 18.62
CA MET A 307 4.26 -8.56 19.69
C MET A 307 5.65 -8.79 20.31
N VAL A 308 6.72 -8.75 19.51
CA VAL A 308 8.10 -8.77 20.04
C VAL A 308 8.38 -7.51 20.85
N ALA A 309 8.02 -6.34 20.30
CA ALA A 309 8.24 -5.04 20.96
C ALA A 309 7.52 -4.95 22.31
N ARG A 310 6.38 -5.62 22.48
CA ARG A 310 5.68 -5.69 23.76
C ARG A 310 6.57 -6.24 24.85
N TYR A 311 7.29 -7.35 24.59
CA TYR A 311 8.22 -7.89 25.58
C TYR A 311 9.32 -6.89 25.95
N TRP A 312 9.88 -6.20 24.97
CA TRP A 312 10.91 -5.21 25.22
C TRP A 312 10.40 -3.99 26.00
N LEU A 313 9.23 -3.46 25.65
CA LEU A 313 8.62 -2.34 26.36
C LEU A 313 8.29 -2.68 27.81
N GLU A 314 7.75 -3.87 28.07
CA GLU A 314 7.40 -4.33 29.40
C GLU A 314 8.66 -4.68 30.23
N GLU A 315 9.61 -5.45 29.66
CA GLU A 315 10.78 -5.94 30.41
C GLU A 315 11.91 -4.91 30.55
N LEU A 316 12.16 -4.13 29.47
CA LEU A 316 13.31 -3.22 29.45
C LEU A 316 12.91 -1.78 29.83
N ALA A 317 11.75 -1.31 29.37
CA ALA A 317 11.31 0.05 29.62
C ALA A 317 10.34 0.17 30.82
N GLY A 318 9.77 -0.94 31.30
CA GLY A 318 8.79 -0.94 32.39
C GLY A 318 7.46 -0.29 32.02
N ILE A 319 7.14 -0.26 30.73
CA ILE A 319 5.95 0.40 30.17
C ILE A 319 4.94 -0.64 29.70
N PRO A 320 3.70 -0.63 30.22
CA PRO A 320 2.64 -1.52 29.75
C PRO A 320 2.39 -1.37 28.27
N CYS A 321 2.31 -2.50 27.54
CA CYS A 321 2.08 -2.50 26.10
C CYS A 321 0.98 -3.47 25.72
N GLN A 322 0.01 -2.98 24.92
CA GLN A 322 -0.99 -3.81 24.26
C GLN A 322 -0.71 -3.85 22.77
N VAL A 323 -0.94 -5.01 22.15
CA VAL A 323 -0.76 -5.20 20.70
C VAL A 323 -2.01 -5.81 20.14
N GLU A 324 -2.59 -5.19 19.12
CA GLU A 324 -3.82 -5.62 18.50
C GLU A 324 -3.71 -5.67 16.98
N VAL A 325 -4.45 -6.61 16.38
CA VAL A 325 -4.64 -6.64 14.94
C VAL A 325 -5.52 -5.46 14.53
N ALA A 326 -5.12 -4.72 13.51
CA ALA A 326 -5.80 -3.47 13.13
C ALA A 326 -7.26 -3.69 12.72
N SER A 327 -7.60 -4.83 12.09
CA SER A 327 -8.98 -5.19 11.74
C SER A 327 -9.89 -5.33 12.97
N GLU A 328 -9.36 -5.82 14.11
CA GLU A 328 -10.11 -5.92 15.34
C GLU A 328 -10.19 -4.56 16.06
N PHE A 329 -9.05 -3.86 16.12
CA PHE A 329 -8.94 -2.57 16.81
C PHE A 329 -9.94 -1.53 16.26
N ARG A 330 -10.14 -1.47 14.94
CA ARG A 330 -10.99 -0.45 14.29
C ARG A 330 -12.49 -0.58 14.59
N TYR A 331 -12.99 -1.76 14.95
CA TYR A 331 -14.42 -2.02 15.10
C TYR A 331 -14.91 -2.13 16.55
N ARG A 332 -14.02 -2.47 17.48
CA ARG A 332 -14.43 -2.66 18.87
C ARG A 332 -14.48 -1.36 19.66
N LYS A 333 -15.34 -1.30 20.69
CA LYS A 333 -15.27 -0.26 21.70
C LYS A 333 -14.02 -0.46 22.55
N ARG A 334 -13.22 0.58 22.72
CA ARG A 334 -11.96 0.59 23.46
C ARG A 334 -12.13 1.29 24.80
N ILE A 335 -11.27 0.93 25.73
CA ILE A 335 -10.99 1.67 26.95
C ILE A 335 -9.50 1.93 26.94
N THR A 336 -9.10 3.16 26.70
CA THR A 336 -7.71 3.57 26.58
C THR A 336 -7.22 4.12 27.92
N ARG A 337 -6.05 3.71 28.32
CA ARG A 337 -5.40 4.21 29.55
C ARG A 337 -4.86 5.60 29.27
N GLU A 338 -4.99 6.52 30.24
CA GLU A 338 -4.38 7.84 30.17
C GLU A 338 -2.86 7.74 29.95
N GLY A 339 -2.30 8.61 29.14
CA GLY A 339 -0.87 8.59 28.81
C GLY A 339 -0.49 7.50 27.78
N THR A 340 -1.41 6.95 27.00
CA THR A 340 -1.11 5.94 25.99
C THR A 340 -0.64 6.58 24.69
N LEU A 341 0.51 6.11 24.17
CA LEU A 341 1.00 6.37 22.80
C LEU A 341 0.42 5.33 21.84
N LEU A 342 -0.25 5.79 20.79
CA LEU A 342 -0.68 4.91 19.71
C LEU A 342 0.47 4.69 18.71
N VAL A 343 0.89 3.44 18.51
CA VAL A 343 1.93 3.08 17.55
C VAL A 343 1.34 2.24 16.43
N THR A 344 1.41 2.72 15.20
CA THR A 344 1.03 1.97 14.01
C THR A 344 2.28 1.46 13.29
N ILE A 345 2.22 0.23 12.75
CA ILE A 345 3.35 -0.38 12.04
C ILE A 345 2.86 -0.85 10.68
N SER A 346 3.53 -0.42 9.61
CA SER A 346 3.21 -0.85 8.25
C SER A 346 4.40 -0.67 7.32
N GLN A 347 4.78 -1.69 6.56
CA GLN A 347 5.83 -1.57 5.55
C GLN A 347 5.47 -0.50 4.50
N SER A 348 4.28 -0.59 3.91
CA SER A 348 3.83 0.33 2.86
C SER A 348 3.30 1.67 3.38
N GLY A 349 2.86 1.72 4.65
CA GLY A 349 2.12 2.85 5.19
C GLY A 349 0.73 3.05 4.58
N GLU A 350 0.23 2.06 3.83
CA GLU A 350 -1.05 2.09 3.10
C GLU A 350 -1.97 0.90 3.45
N THR A 351 -1.67 0.19 4.54
CA THR A 351 -2.52 -0.93 4.99
C THR A 351 -3.87 -0.40 5.44
N ALA A 352 -4.93 -0.77 4.74
CA ALA A 352 -6.27 -0.19 4.90
C ALA A 352 -6.80 -0.26 6.33
N ASP A 353 -6.70 -1.44 6.98
CA ASP A 353 -7.16 -1.61 8.36
C ASP A 353 -6.34 -0.78 9.35
N THR A 354 -5.02 -0.71 9.17
CA THR A 354 -4.14 0.09 10.03
C THR A 354 -4.41 1.59 9.88
N LEU A 355 -4.65 2.04 8.65
CA LEU A 355 -5.01 3.43 8.36
C LEU A 355 -6.38 3.78 8.96
N ALA A 356 -7.37 2.90 8.79
CA ALA A 356 -8.69 3.09 9.38
C ALA A 356 -8.64 3.06 10.92
N ALA A 357 -7.81 2.21 11.50
CA ALA A 357 -7.59 2.15 12.94
C ALA A 357 -7.01 3.46 13.49
N LEU A 358 -6.03 4.05 12.80
CA LEU A 358 -5.46 5.35 13.14
C LEU A 358 -6.52 6.46 13.07
N ARG A 359 -7.27 6.54 11.96
CA ARG A 359 -8.29 7.58 11.74
C ARG A 359 -9.50 7.48 12.65
N ASN A 360 -9.84 6.26 13.10
CA ASN A 360 -10.92 6.02 14.04
C ASN A 360 -10.51 6.21 15.51
N ALA A 361 -9.23 6.46 15.78
CA ALA A 361 -8.78 6.85 17.11
C ALA A 361 -9.24 8.31 17.38
N ALA A 362 -9.94 8.53 18.48
CA ALA A 362 -10.35 9.89 18.87
C ALA A 362 -9.12 10.73 19.22
N GLU A 363 -9.13 12.03 18.89
CA GLU A 363 -8.01 12.94 19.13
C GLU A 363 -7.59 12.97 20.61
N ASP A 364 -8.54 12.86 21.55
CA ASP A 364 -8.30 12.87 22.99
C ASP A 364 -8.04 11.48 23.60
N GLU A 365 -8.04 10.42 22.80
CA GLU A 365 -7.89 9.05 23.29
C GLU A 365 -6.43 8.71 23.58
N PHE A 366 -5.49 9.31 22.86
CA PHE A 366 -4.06 9.04 22.92
C PHE A 366 -3.26 10.34 23.10
N VAL A 367 -2.07 10.25 23.71
CA VAL A 367 -1.18 11.41 23.84
C VAL A 367 -0.64 11.87 22.48
N ALA A 368 -0.45 10.95 21.59
CA ALA A 368 -0.06 11.15 20.18
C ALA A 368 -0.11 9.83 19.43
N SER A 369 0.03 9.90 18.13
CA SER A 369 0.25 8.76 17.21
C SER A 369 1.70 8.74 16.71
N LEU A 370 2.28 7.54 16.63
CA LEU A 370 3.58 7.27 16.01
C LEU A 370 3.42 6.20 14.93
N VAL A 371 3.94 6.44 13.74
CA VAL A 371 4.03 5.41 12.71
C VAL A 371 5.46 4.91 12.55
N VAL A 372 5.61 3.58 12.47
CA VAL A 372 6.84 2.91 12.00
C VAL A 372 6.57 2.39 10.59
N ALA A 373 7.10 3.07 9.57
CA ALA A 373 6.85 2.76 8.17
C ALA A 373 8.13 2.77 7.34
N ASN A 374 8.08 2.17 6.13
CA ASN A 374 9.21 2.19 5.22
C ASN A 374 9.04 3.20 4.08
N VAL A 375 7.80 3.50 3.70
CA VAL A 375 7.50 4.40 2.58
C VAL A 375 7.20 5.80 3.10
N ASP A 376 8.10 6.73 2.77
CA ASP A 376 7.90 8.15 3.02
C ASP A 376 6.68 8.67 2.24
N ASN A 377 5.99 9.68 2.81
CA ASN A 377 4.77 10.27 2.23
C ASN A 377 3.59 9.30 2.03
N SER A 378 3.60 8.13 2.67
CA SER A 378 2.42 7.25 2.74
C SER A 378 1.30 7.87 3.58
N SER A 379 0.09 7.32 3.47
CA SER A 379 -1.07 7.83 4.21
C SER A 379 -0.87 7.79 5.72
N LEU A 380 -0.36 6.69 6.27
CA LEU A 380 -0.04 6.59 7.70
C LEU A 380 0.99 7.62 8.15
N VAL A 381 2.01 7.90 7.30
CA VAL A 381 3.04 8.90 7.60
C VAL A 381 2.45 10.31 7.64
N ARG A 382 1.53 10.63 6.73
CA ARG A 382 0.87 11.96 6.71
C ARG A 382 -0.11 12.17 7.85
N ASP A 383 -0.77 11.09 8.29
CA ASP A 383 -1.84 11.13 9.28
C ASP A 383 -1.33 10.94 10.72
N SER A 384 -0.03 10.72 10.93
CA SER A 384 0.57 10.50 12.27
C SER A 384 1.34 11.73 12.77
N ASP A 385 1.34 11.95 14.10
CA ASP A 385 2.06 13.04 14.75
C ASP A 385 3.58 12.83 14.75
N LEU A 386 4.00 11.58 14.91
CA LEU A 386 5.40 11.15 14.94
C LEU A 386 5.65 10.11 13.87
N VAL A 387 6.84 10.13 13.28
CA VAL A 387 7.21 9.25 12.17
C VAL A 387 8.59 8.67 12.37
N PHE A 388 8.70 7.33 12.29
CA PHE A 388 9.96 6.63 12.17
C PHE A 388 9.99 5.88 10.83
N LEU A 389 10.92 6.25 9.94
CA LEU A 389 11.11 5.57 8.65
C LEU A 389 12.18 4.49 8.78
N THR A 390 11.87 3.25 8.40
CA THR A 390 12.81 2.15 8.51
C THR A 390 13.94 2.19 7.50
N ARG A 391 13.78 2.94 6.39
CA ARG A 391 14.81 3.06 5.33
C ARG A 391 15.29 1.71 4.77
N ALA A 392 14.42 0.69 4.79
CA ALA A 392 14.76 -0.66 4.31
C ALA A 392 14.93 -0.75 2.78
N GLY A 393 14.64 0.33 2.06
CA GLY A 393 14.55 0.32 0.60
C GLY A 393 13.26 -0.35 0.11
N VAL A 394 13.14 -0.55 -1.20
CA VAL A 394 11.93 -1.17 -1.78
C VAL A 394 11.91 -2.67 -1.47
N GLU A 395 10.79 -3.17 -0.95
CA GLU A 395 10.51 -4.59 -0.73
C GLU A 395 9.39 -5.02 -1.69
N ILE A 396 9.66 -6.04 -2.52
CA ILE A 396 8.77 -6.56 -3.56
C ILE A 396 8.23 -7.95 -3.20
N GLY A 397 9.00 -8.72 -2.42
CA GLY A 397 8.60 -10.04 -1.94
C GLY A 397 7.31 -9.96 -1.15
N VAL A 398 6.37 -10.88 -1.41
CA VAL A 398 5.07 -10.92 -0.71
C VAL A 398 5.26 -11.20 0.78
N ALA A 399 6.13 -12.15 1.11
CA ALA A 399 6.53 -12.40 2.48
C ALA A 399 7.59 -11.38 2.90
N SER A 400 7.29 -10.60 3.91
CA SER A 400 8.20 -9.56 4.41
C SER A 400 9.45 -10.17 5.04
N THR A 401 10.60 -9.59 4.74
CA THR A 401 11.93 -10.00 5.24
C THR A 401 12.66 -8.82 5.85
N LYS A 402 13.33 -8.01 5.04
CA LYS A 402 14.09 -6.84 5.50
C LYS A 402 13.22 -5.78 6.18
N ALA A 403 11.97 -5.61 5.73
CA ALA A 403 11.06 -4.66 6.38
C ALA A 403 10.70 -5.12 7.80
N PHE A 404 10.48 -6.43 8.03
CA PHE A 404 10.23 -6.97 9.36
C PHE A 404 11.41 -6.73 10.31
N THR A 405 12.62 -7.07 9.90
CA THR A 405 13.82 -6.92 10.76
C THR A 405 14.13 -5.45 11.03
N THR A 406 13.91 -4.55 10.08
CA THR A 406 14.10 -3.10 10.30
C THR A 406 13.00 -2.49 11.18
N GLN A 407 11.77 -3.01 11.14
CA GLN A 407 10.71 -2.65 12.10
C GLN A 407 11.12 -3.03 13.53
N LEU A 408 11.69 -4.22 13.74
CA LEU A 408 12.21 -4.64 15.04
C LEU A 408 13.29 -3.67 15.57
N VAL A 409 14.21 -3.21 14.71
CA VAL A 409 15.21 -2.21 15.08
C VAL A 409 14.54 -0.91 15.52
N GLY A 410 13.61 -0.37 14.73
CA GLY A 410 12.88 0.85 15.07
C GLY A 410 12.12 0.75 16.39
N LEU A 411 11.48 -0.39 16.63
CA LEU A 411 10.73 -0.65 17.87
C LEU A 411 11.65 -0.82 19.08
N LEU A 412 12.83 -1.42 18.91
CA LEU A 412 13.82 -1.50 19.99
C LEU A 412 14.40 -0.11 20.30
N MET A 413 14.65 0.72 19.27
CA MET A 413 15.02 2.13 19.45
C MET A 413 13.94 2.91 20.20
N LEU A 414 12.67 2.72 19.87
CA LEU A 414 11.54 3.32 20.63
C LEU A 414 11.55 2.85 22.09
N THR A 415 11.79 1.56 22.31
CA THR A 415 11.89 0.99 23.69
C THR A 415 13.00 1.68 24.49
N VAL A 416 14.17 1.92 23.89
CA VAL A 416 15.26 2.66 24.56
C VAL A 416 14.87 4.11 24.80
N ALA A 417 14.28 4.80 23.81
CA ALA A 417 13.85 6.18 23.94
C ALA A 417 12.82 6.41 25.06
N LEU A 418 11.88 5.49 25.20
CA LEU A 418 10.89 5.52 26.29
C LEU A 418 11.50 5.06 27.62
N GLY A 419 12.28 4.00 27.62
CA GLY A 419 12.85 3.38 28.82
C GLY A 419 13.83 4.28 29.58
N ARG A 420 14.56 5.17 28.88
CA ARG A 420 15.47 6.12 29.52
C ARG A 420 14.75 7.18 30.40
N ARG A 421 13.45 7.33 30.21
CA ARG A 421 12.58 8.21 31.02
C ARG A 421 12.06 7.52 32.29
N GLY A 422 12.19 6.22 32.35
CA GLY A 422 11.77 5.37 33.44
C GLY A 422 12.96 4.76 34.19
N SER A 423 12.96 3.44 34.25
CA SER A 423 13.90 2.66 35.07
C SER A 423 15.09 2.06 34.31
N MET A 424 15.23 2.29 33.00
CA MET A 424 16.31 1.69 32.20
C MET A 424 17.67 2.33 32.53
N PRO A 425 18.65 1.60 33.12
CA PRO A 425 19.97 2.13 33.44
C PRO A 425 20.73 2.57 32.18
N LEU A 426 21.59 3.57 32.32
CA LEU A 426 22.40 4.06 31.19
C LEU A 426 23.28 2.96 30.57
N GLU A 427 23.86 2.10 31.40
CA GLU A 427 24.66 0.94 30.96
C GLU A 427 23.83 0.07 30.01
N ARG A 428 22.59 -0.24 30.39
CA ARG A 428 21.70 -1.07 29.56
C ARG A 428 21.33 -0.39 28.23
N GLN A 429 21.13 0.93 28.24
CA GLN A 429 20.92 1.69 26.99
C GLN A 429 22.14 1.56 26.06
N GLN A 430 23.34 1.74 26.60
CA GLN A 430 24.59 1.63 25.84
C GLN A 430 24.83 0.22 25.30
N GLU A 431 24.54 -0.82 26.08
CA GLU A 431 24.61 -2.22 25.63
C GLU A 431 23.69 -2.46 24.42
N ILE A 432 22.42 -2.03 24.49
CA ILE A 432 21.46 -2.21 23.41
C ILE A 432 21.89 -1.43 22.16
N ILE A 433 22.33 -0.19 22.31
CA ILE A 433 22.82 0.63 21.19
C ILE A 433 24.04 -0.01 20.54
N SER A 434 24.99 -0.51 21.34
CA SER A 434 26.17 -1.20 20.82
C SER A 434 25.80 -2.51 20.11
N ALA A 435 24.81 -3.25 20.63
CA ALA A 435 24.31 -4.45 19.97
C ALA A 435 23.64 -4.13 18.63
N LEU A 436 22.84 -3.05 18.54
CA LEU A 436 22.23 -2.58 17.30
C LEU A 436 23.27 -2.15 16.26
N GLN A 437 24.36 -1.50 16.68
CA GLN A 437 25.47 -1.13 15.79
C GLN A 437 26.15 -2.37 15.16
N ASN A 438 26.26 -3.45 15.90
CA ASN A 438 26.91 -4.69 15.46
C ASN A 438 25.92 -5.65 14.75
N LEU A 439 24.62 -5.41 14.83
CA LEU A 439 23.59 -6.30 14.29
C LEU A 439 23.78 -6.60 12.78
N PRO A 440 24.13 -5.64 11.91
CA PRO A 440 24.38 -5.92 10.50
C PRO A 440 25.49 -6.98 10.28
N VAL A 441 26.53 -6.97 11.11
CA VAL A 441 27.63 -7.94 11.04
C VAL A 441 27.15 -9.33 11.43
N PHE A 442 26.36 -9.44 12.52
CA PHE A 442 25.81 -10.72 12.95
C PHE A 442 24.84 -11.31 11.93
N VAL A 443 23.99 -10.47 11.30
CA VAL A 443 23.10 -10.93 10.23
C VAL A 443 23.91 -11.38 9.01
N GLN A 444 24.96 -10.65 8.62
CA GLN A 444 25.86 -11.08 7.54
C GLN A 444 26.50 -12.44 7.81
N GLN A 445 26.94 -12.69 9.05
CA GLN A 445 27.48 -13.98 9.46
C GLN A 445 26.43 -15.09 9.39
N THR A 446 25.19 -14.79 9.82
CA THR A 446 24.05 -15.71 9.75
C THR A 446 23.70 -16.08 8.30
N LEU A 447 23.77 -15.13 7.37
CA LEU A 447 23.57 -15.40 5.94
C LEU A 447 24.62 -16.38 5.37
N GLY A 448 25.80 -16.48 5.98
CA GLY A 448 26.80 -17.48 5.63
C GLY A 448 26.35 -18.93 5.86
N LEU A 449 25.26 -19.14 6.62
CA LEU A 449 24.67 -20.47 6.83
C LEU A 449 23.75 -20.92 5.67
N ASN A 450 23.56 -20.09 4.64
CA ASN A 450 22.60 -20.34 3.56
C ASN A 450 22.76 -21.72 2.93
N GLY A 451 24.00 -22.16 2.61
CA GLY A 451 24.23 -23.48 2.02
C GLY A 451 23.81 -24.64 2.93
N ALA A 452 24.04 -24.54 4.23
CA ALA A 452 23.61 -25.56 5.19
C ALA A 452 22.08 -25.60 5.32
N ILE A 453 21.43 -24.44 5.32
CA ILE A 453 19.97 -24.30 5.37
C ILE A 453 19.35 -24.86 4.09
N GLN A 454 19.95 -24.62 2.93
CA GLN A 454 19.48 -25.15 1.65
C GLN A 454 19.46 -26.69 1.66
N VAL A 455 20.54 -27.34 2.12
CA VAL A 455 20.58 -28.81 2.26
C VAL A 455 19.52 -29.30 3.27
N LEU A 456 19.32 -28.55 4.36
CA LEU A 456 18.29 -28.88 5.34
C LEU A 456 16.88 -28.76 4.72
N SER A 457 16.62 -27.73 3.91
CA SER A 457 15.31 -27.46 3.33
C SER A 457 14.82 -28.57 2.39
N GLU A 458 15.73 -29.32 1.77
CA GLU A 458 15.39 -30.48 0.92
C GLU A 458 14.59 -31.55 1.68
N LYS A 459 14.80 -31.68 3.01
CA LYS A 459 14.05 -32.60 3.87
C LYS A 459 12.60 -32.19 4.05
N PHE A 460 12.28 -30.91 3.80
CA PHE A 460 10.94 -30.36 3.94
C PHE A 460 10.13 -30.36 2.62
N ILE A 461 10.77 -30.53 1.47
CA ILE A 461 10.09 -30.57 0.14
C ILE A 461 8.88 -31.52 0.13
N PRO A 462 8.95 -32.77 0.67
CA PRO A 462 7.80 -33.68 0.69
C PRO A 462 6.83 -33.42 1.84
N LYS A 463 7.00 -32.35 2.63
CA LYS A 463 6.16 -32.03 3.78
C LYS A 463 5.18 -30.93 3.44
N HIS A 464 3.90 -31.11 3.85
CA HIS A 464 2.87 -30.10 3.64
C HIS A 464 2.84 -29.02 4.72
N HIS A 465 3.39 -29.31 5.91
CA HIS A 465 3.35 -28.41 7.07
C HIS A 465 4.68 -28.45 7.84
N ALA A 466 5.10 -27.28 8.32
CA ALA A 466 6.18 -27.12 9.27
C ALA A 466 5.67 -26.27 10.45
N ARG A 467 6.13 -26.56 11.68
CA ARG A 467 5.83 -25.76 12.86
C ARG A 467 7.12 -25.30 13.49
N PHE A 468 7.21 -24.00 13.73
CA PHE A 468 8.28 -23.40 14.53
C PHE A 468 7.75 -23.19 15.94
N ILE A 469 8.54 -23.54 16.96
CA ILE A 469 8.12 -23.46 18.36
C ILE A 469 9.07 -22.50 19.06
N GLY A 470 8.52 -21.47 19.69
CA GLY A 470 9.25 -20.47 20.46
C GLY A 470 8.54 -20.10 21.77
N ARG A 471 9.27 -19.47 22.70
CA ARG A 471 8.76 -18.89 23.94
C ARG A 471 9.32 -17.49 24.14
N GLY A 472 8.66 -16.66 24.98
CA GLY A 472 9.05 -15.27 25.22
C GLY A 472 9.10 -14.48 23.93
N VAL A 473 10.15 -13.72 23.68
CA VAL A 473 10.34 -12.91 22.48
C VAL A 473 10.38 -13.72 21.18
N HIS A 474 10.60 -15.02 21.23
CA HIS A 474 10.58 -15.91 20.07
C HIS A 474 9.19 -16.48 19.75
N TYR A 475 8.20 -16.31 20.65
CA TYR A 475 6.84 -16.81 20.41
C TYR A 475 6.15 -16.10 19.24
N PRO A 476 6.31 -14.78 19.03
CA PRO A 476 5.66 -14.08 17.94
C PRO A 476 6.29 -14.32 16.56
N ILE A 477 7.52 -14.85 16.50
CA ILE A 477 8.29 -15.05 15.26
C ILE A 477 8.03 -16.49 14.73
#